data_7be85c8656b30f71b998e4b9323e5203
#
_entry.id   7be85c8656b30f71b998e4b9323e5203
#
_cell.length_a   1.000
_cell.length_b   1.000
_cell.length_c   1.000
_cell.angle_alpha   90.00
_cell.angle_beta   90.00
_cell.angle_gamma   90.00
#
_symmetry.space_group_name_H-M   'P 1'
#
loop_
_entity.id
_entity.type
_entity.pdbx_description
1 polymer ?
#
loop_
_entity_poly.entity_id
_entity_poly.type
_entity_poly.pdbx_seq_one_letter_code
_entity_poly.pdbx_strand_id
1 'polypeptide(L)'
;MEQELAYSFHLGSDKNKSKVAKKTAKGNVSGTTSLSNNAIQNANDLSRANKHNLRDYDNQRELITTIYGTNDIVEDVKQVYLDEFEEARIEFNNKQTRNDRKINNYFEKACTLQNDIACEIIIELGDMDFWQDKDDEYRFKMIDVYNEQIQDLNKIVPNFKVANATIHFDETSPHMHVIGVPVIDNCKKGMKKQVGKSKVFTKESLTAIQDKMRNACIKSYNKFYGVDSRLKAKPKGRNQDINVKEMDNYREIKKRLEQQKQKLENANKRTKKLDNSIKGIIELLDNLKPMPFNKNNSQISNENIENIKDYIKDVTDVTQTVRSVNDLNMSIKDFEHATSKIESENYSLKEQIGIKDKEINELKDELSVKDKAIIKLSSALETAKTELSKFKGFWKSLIKRFQMKIFDEKYYDIPEDKRSYTLVAEDLEKSGIFDNNDSDIVHNPTRKVLTNDELAEIQAKKGKKKNDYNLN
;
A
#
# COMPACT_ATOMS: atom_id res chain seq x y z
N MET A 1 18.71 -20.02 -27.58
CA MET A 1 19.30 -20.23 -26.22
C MET A 1 18.16 -20.38 -25.25
N GLU A 2 18.13 -21.46 -24.48
CA GLU A 2 17.13 -21.63 -23.40
C GLU A 2 17.34 -20.47 -22.38
N GLN A 3 16.30 -19.64 -22.20
CA GLN A 3 16.31 -18.57 -21.22
C GLN A 3 15.60 -19.04 -19.95
N GLU A 4 16.21 -18.80 -18.80
CA GLU A 4 15.57 -19.04 -17.51
C GLU A 4 14.93 -17.74 -16.99
N LEU A 5 13.61 -17.78 -16.72
CA LEU A 5 12.83 -16.64 -16.27
C LEU A 5 12.47 -16.74 -14.79
N ALA A 6 12.59 -15.63 -14.08
CA ALA A 6 12.05 -15.51 -12.74
C ALA A 6 10.50 -15.41 -12.80
N TYR A 7 9.82 -15.90 -11.77
CA TYR A 7 8.37 -15.72 -11.61
C TYR A 7 8.04 -15.33 -10.19
N SER A 8 7.24 -14.30 -10.04
CA SER A 8 6.68 -13.90 -8.76
C SER A 8 5.16 -13.93 -8.75
N PHE A 9 4.60 -14.31 -7.60
CA PHE A 9 3.17 -14.28 -7.30
C PHE A 9 3.01 -13.76 -5.88
N HIS A 10 2.54 -12.56 -5.75
CA HIS A 10 2.49 -11.83 -4.49
C HIS A 10 1.05 -11.59 -4.08
N LEU A 11 0.65 -12.08 -2.92
CA LEU A 11 -0.66 -11.78 -2.32
C LEU A 11 -0.48 -10.71 -1.25
N GLY A 12 -1.12 -9.58 -1.45
CA GLY A 12 -1.13 -8.48 -0.49
C GLY A 12 -1.58 -8.92 0.91
N SER A 13 -0.93 -8.44 1.96
CA SER A 13 -1.24 -8.82 3.34
C SER A 13 -1.00 -7.67 4.32
N ASP A 14 -1.79 -7.65 5.41
CA ASP A 14 -1.53 -6.77 6.55
C ASP A 14 -0.33 -7.29 7.37
N LYS A 15 0.73 -6.52 7.42
CA LYS A 15 1.94 -6.81 8.21
C LYS A 15 1.67 -6.98 9.70
N ASN A 16 0.81 -6.14 10.25
CA ASN A 16 0.53 -6.11 11.68
C ASN A 16 -0.24 -7.35 12.15
N LYS A 17 -0.98 -7.99 11.24
CA LYS A 17 -1.76 -9.20 11.52
C LYS A 17 -1.04 -10.49 11.15
N SER A 18 0.01 -10.44 10.34
CA SER A 18 0.72 -11.66 9.95
C SER A 18 1.45 -12.27 11.15
N LYS A 19 1.33 -13.59 11.33
CA LYS A 19 2.08 -14.33 12.37
C LYS A 19 3.60 -14.16 12.22
N VAL A 20 4.06 -13.84 11.04
CA VAL A 20 5.48 -13.60 10.71
C VAL A 20 5.90 -12.22 11.23
N ALA A 21 5.08 -11.17 11.07
CA ALA A 21 5.36 -9.85 11.63
C ALA A 21 5.40 -9.88 13.16
N LYS A 22 4.51 -10.65 13.81
CA LYS A 22 4.54 -10.87 15.27
C LYS A 22 5.79 -11.62 15.74
N LYS A 23 6.35 -12.51 14.92
CA LYS A 23 7.57 -13.26 15.20
C LYS A 23 8.84 -12.42 14.99
N THR A 24 8.84 -11.55 13.98
CA THR A 24 9.93 -10.60 13.71
C THR A 24 9.97 -9.45 14.72
N ALA A 25 8.83 -8.99 15.21
CA ALA A 25 8.79 -7.99 16.27
C ALA A 25 9.30 -8.50 17.64
N LYS A 26 9.32 -9.84 17.85
CA LYS A 26 9.84 -10.48 19.07
C LYS A 26 11.27 -11.00 18.99
N GLY A 27 11.86 -11.06 17.82
CA GLY A 27 13.21 -11.60 17.64
C GLY A 27 14.00 -10.70 16.68
N ASN A 28 15.17 -10.27 17.12
CA ASN A 28 16.20 -9.55 16.37
C ASN A 28 16.47 -10.13 14.97
N VAL A 29 15.56 -9.93 14.04
CA VAL A 29 15.82 -10.20 12.66
C VAL A 29 15.82 -8.86 11.94
N SER A 30 17.01 -8.44 11.57
CA SER A 30 17.24 -7.35 10.64
C SER A 30 16.63 -7.72 9.29
N GLY A 31 15.37 -7.50 9.14
CA GLY A 31 14.69 -7.53 7.87
C GLY A 31 14.08 -6.17 7.70
N THR A 32 14.64 -5.35 6.88
CA THR A 32 13.96 -4.20 6.29
C THR A 32 12.77 -4.74 5.53
N THR A 33 11.70 -4.92 6.24
CA THR A 33 10.44 -5.24 5.64
C THR A 33 9.82 -3.95 5.14
N SER A 34 10.21 -3.49 3.97
CA SER A 34 9.32 -2.68 3.16
C SER A 34 8.28 -3.60 2.52
N LEU A 35 7.60 -4.36 3.33
CA LEU A 35 6.36 -4.96 2.90
C LEU A 35 5.39 -3.80 2.78
N SER A 36 5.08 -3.37 1.59
CA SER A 36 3.95 -2.50 1.34
C SER A 36 2.74 -3.14 2.03
N ASN A 37 2.00 -2.35 2.78
CA ASN A 37 0.76 -2.83 3.40
C ASN A 37 -0.31 -2.83 2.30
N ASN A 38 -0.33 -3.87 1.47
CA ASN A 38 -1.27 -4.06 0.36
C ASN A 38 -2.55 -4.77 0.81
N ALA A 39 -2.84 -4.77 2.12
CA ALA A 39 -4.12 -5.24 2.61
C ALA A 39 -5.21 -4.22 2.27
N ILE A 40 -6.30 -4.69 1.68
CA ILE A 40 -7.47 -3.88 1.34
C ILE A 40 -8.56 -4.21 2.36
N GLN A 41 -8.70 -3.39 3.41
CA GLN A 41 -9.58 -3.64 4.55
C GLN A 41 -10.78 -2.68 4.62
N ASN A 42 -10.73 -1.60 3.89
CA ASN A 42 -11.77 -0.58 3.86
C ASN A 42 -11.78 0.16 2.51
N ALA A 43 -12.75 1.05 2.33
CA ALA A 43 -12.90 1.81 1.10
C ALA A 43 -11.70 2.73 0.78
N ASN A 44 -11.00 3.25 1.79
CA ASN A 44 -9.81 4.09 1.57
C ASN A 44 -8.63 3.26 1.04
N ASP A 45 -8.44 2.03 1.54
CA ASP A 45 -7.41 1.12 1.04
C ASP A 45 -7.70 0.76 -0.42
N LEU A 46 -8.97 0.48 -0.74
CA LEU A 46 -9.40 0.18 -2.10
C LEU A 46 -9.22 1.39 -3.03
N SER A 47 -9.54 2.60 -2.57
CA SER A 47 -9.30 3.84 -3.33
C SER A 47 -7.82 4.09 -3.59
N ARG A 48 -6.94 3.74 -2.65
CA ARG A 48 -5.48 3.83 -2.87
C ARG A 48 -5.00 2.82 -3.91
N ALA A 49 -5.51 1.58 -3.87
CA ALA A 49 -5.23 0.58 -4.89
C ALA A 49 -5.72 1.04 -6.27
N ASN A 50 -6.93 1.61 -6.35
CA ASN A 50 -7.47 2.20 -7.57
C ASN A 50 -6.53 3.26 -8.17
N LYS A 51 -6.11 4.23 -7.36
CA LYS A 51 -5.20 5.29 -7.79
C LYS A 51 -3.85 4.76 -8.27
N HIS A 52 -3.29 3.78 -7.56
CA HIS A 52 -2.01 3.19 -7.90
C HIS A 52 -2.09 2.38 -9.20
N ASN A 53 -3.03 1.46 -9.29
CA ASN A 53 -3.10 0.52 -10.40
C ASN A 53 -3.57 1.18 -11.70
N LEU A 54 -4.39 2.22 -11.62
CA LEU A 54 -4.87 2.97 -12.79
C LEU A 54 -4.06 4.24 -13.07
N ARG A 55 -2.97 4.48 -12.33
CA ARG A 55 -2.14 5.70 -12.46
C ARG A 55 -2.98 6.98 -12.46
N ASP A 56 -3.96 7.07 -11.56
CA ASP A 56 -4.92 8.18 -11.52
C ASP A 56 -4.30 9.52 -11.05
N TYR A 57 -3.01 9.51 -10.73
CA TYR A 57 -2.20 10.66 -10.29
C TYR A 57 -1.06 11.02 -11.26
N ASP A 58 -0.88 10.25 -12.36
CA ASP A 58 0.27 10.39 -13.25
C ASP A 58 -0.16 10.45 -14.70
N ASN A 59 0.61 11.17 -15.54
CA ASN A 59 0.36 11.30 -16.97
C ASN A 59 0.82 10.07 -17.78
N GLN A 60 1.30 9.01 -17.14
CA GLN A 60 1.82 7.80 -17.80
C GLN A 60 0.75 6.71 -18.00
N ARG A 61 -0.53 7.08 -18.07
CA ARG A 61 -1.64 6.14 -18.32
C ARG A 61 -1.51 5.35 -19.63
N GLU A 62 -0.73 5.84 -20.59
CA GLU A 62 -0.50 5.17 -21.86
C GLU A 62 0.27 3.84 -21.73
N LEU A 63 1.00 3.68 -20.64
CA LEU A 63 1.82 2.48 -20.37
C LEU A 63 1.15 1.50 -19.41
N ILE A 64 -0.15 1.65 -19.18
CA ILE A 64 -0.95 0.67 -18.43
C ILE A 64 -2.06 0.12 -19.31
N THR A 65 -2.42 -1.14 -19.08
CA THR A 65 -3.48 -1.80 -19.84
C THR A 65 -4.41 -2.56 -18.91
N THR A 66 -5.67 -2.14 -18.81
CA THR A 66 -6.70 -2.89 -18.09
C THR A 66 -7.20 -4.01 -18.99
N ILE A 67 -7.03 -5.26 -18.55
CA ILE A 67 -7.41 -6.48 -19.30
C ILE A 67 -8.66 -7.16 -18.73
N TYR A 68 -9.09 -6.77 -17.55
CA TYR A 68 -10.31 -7.25 -16.92
C TYR A 68 -10.91 -6.14 -16.03
N GLY A 69 -12.24 -6.02 -16.01
CA GLY A 69 -12.94 -4.94 -15.28
C GLY A 69 -12.97 -3.62 -16.07
N THR A 70 -13.13 -2.53 -15.35
CA THR A 70 -13.27 -1.18 -15.89
C THR A 70 -12.11 -0.26 -15.45
N ASN A 71 -12.24 1.04 -15.75
CA ASN A 71 -11.32 2.06 -15.24
C ASN A 71 -11.72 2.57 -13.84
N ASP A 72 -12.50 1.80 -13.10
CA ASP A 72 -12.87 2.07 -11.70
C ASP A 72 -12.91 0.78 -10.89
N ILE A 73 -11.78 0.47 -10.26
CA ILE A 73 -11.60 -0.74 -9.42
C ILE A 73 -12.58 -0.74 -8.23
N VAL A 74 -12.96 0.45 -7.73
CA VAL A 74 -13.87 0.55 -6.59
C VAL A 74 -15.27 0.07 -6.99
N GLU A 75 -15.74 0.51 -8.13
CA GLU A 75 -17.04 0.07 -8.66
C GLU A 75 -17.00 -1.40 -9.11
N ASP A 76 -15.91 -1.86 -9.72
CA ASP A 76 -15.74 -3.28 -10.07
C ASP A 76 -15.83 -4.20 -8.84
N VAL A 77 -15.20 -3.83 -7.73
CA VAL A 77 -15.28 -4.59 -6.47
C VAL A 77 -16.69 -4.54 -5.89
N LYS A 78 -17.37 -3.39 -5.90
CA LYS A 78 -18.77 -3.27 -5.44
C LYS A 78 -19.70 -4.14 -6.28
N GLN A 79 -19.48 -4.20 -7.60
CA GLN A 79 -20.26 -5.08 -8.48
C GLN A 79 -20.10 -6.55 -8.11
N VAL A 80 -18.86 -7.00 -7.85
CA VAL A 80 -18.61 -8.37 -7.34
C VAL A 80 -19.35 -8.63 -6.03
N TYR A 81 -19.42 -7.62 -5.14
CA TYR A 81 -20.20 -7.75 -3.90
C TYR A 81 -21.70 -7.90 -4.15
N LEU A 82 -22.24 -7.20 -5.11
CA LEU A 82 -23.64 -7.35 -5.51
C LEU A 82 -23.90 -8.74 -6.11
N ASP A 83 -23.05 -9.18 -7.04
CA ASP A 83 -23.21 -10.45 -7.74
C ASP A 83 -23.09 -11.65 -6.80
N GLU A 84 -22.13 -11.59 -5.87
CA GLU A 84 -21.81 -12.76 -5.05
C GLU A 84 -22.55 -12.82 -3.70
N PHE A 85 -22.92 -11.70 -3.10
CA PHE A 85 -23.43 -11.69 -1.73
C PHE A 85 -24.86 -11.18 -1.58
N GLU A 86 -25.47 -10.58 -2.60
CA GLU A 86 -26.78 -9.96 -2.47
C GLU A 86 -27.88 -10.96 -2.11
N GLU A 87 -27.90 -12.13 -2.75
CA GLU A 87 -28.84 -13.20 -2.44
C GLU A 87 -28.71 -13.66 -0.98
N ALA A 88 -27.47 -13.90 -0.54
CA ALA A 88 -27.20 -14.32 0.83
C ALA A 88 -27.55 -13.23 1.86
N ARG A 89 -27.41 -11.95 1.49
CA ARG A 89 -27.83 -10.81 2.30
C ARG A 89 -29.35 -10.73 2.47
N ILE A 90 -30.09 -10.91 1.37
CA ILE A 90 -31.54 -10.95 1.39
C ILE A 90 -32.02 -12.12 2.25
N GLU A 91 -31.48 -13.31 2.04
CA GLU A 91 -31.81 -14.50 2.84
C GLU A 91 -31.54 -14.27 4.34
N PHE A 92 -30.40 -13.66 4.67
CA PHE A 92 -30.06 -13.31 6.05
C PHE A 92 -31.05 -12.33 6.64
N ASN A 93 -31.38 -11.24 5.91
CA ASN A 93 -32.29 -10.19 6.37
C ASN A 93 -33.71 -10.72 6.60
N ASN A 94 -34.18 -11.63 5.78
CA ASN A 94 -35.52 -12.24 5.92
C ASN A 94 -35.70 -13.05 7.22
N LYS A 95 -34.58 -13.50 7.82
CA LYS A 95 -34.56 -14.21 9.11
C LYS A 95 -34.46 -13.24 10.31
N GLN A 96 -34.26 -11.94 10.07
CA GLN A 96 -34.12 -10.96 11.16
C GLN A 96 -35.48 -10.34 11.51
N THR A 97 -35.87 -10.46 12.75
CA THR A 97 -37.08 -9.81 13.30
C THR A 97 -36.85 -8.34 13.64
N ARG A 98 -35.61 -7.95 13.92
CA ARG A 98 -35.22 -6.60 14.30
C ARG A 98 -34.52 -5.87 13.15
N ASN A 99 -34.94 -4.65 12.85
CA ASN A 99 -34.39 -3.87 11.74
C ASN A 99 -32.90 -3.48 11.96
N ASP A 100 -32.47 -3.26 13.21
CA ASP A 100 -31.08 -2.93 13.54
C ASP A 100 -30.09 -4.09 13.28
N ARG A 101 -30.59 -5.31 13.06
CA ARG A 101 -29.78 -6.49 12.70
C ARG A 101 -29.72 -6.74 11.20
N LYS A 102 -30.53 -6.04 10.41
CA LYS A 102 -30.53 -6.17 8.95
C LYS A 102 -29.29 -5.46 8.36
N ILE A 103 -28.77 -6.04 7.29
CA ILE A 103 -27.64 -5.50 6.53
C ILE A 103 -28.18 -4.80 5.29
N ASN A 104 -28.08 -3.47 5.24
CA ASN A 104 -28.55 -2.70 4.09
C ASN A 104 -27.63 -2.85 2.89
N ASN A 105 -26.33 -2.77 3.12
CA ASN A 105 -25.27 -2.95 2.10
C ASN A 105 -24.16 -3.81 2.69
N TYR A 106 -23.83 -4.93 2.03
CA TYR A 106 -22.83 -5.84 2.58
C TYR A 106 -21.39 -5.34 2.36
N PHE A 107 -21.13 -4.61 1.28
CA PHE A 107 -19.80 -3.98 1.08
C PHE A 107 -19.51 -2.98 2.20
N GLU A 108 -20.44 -2.07 2.49
CA GLU A 108 -20.28 -1.11 3.60
C GLU A 108 -20.13 -1.83 4.94
N LYS A 109 -20.93 -2.87 5.18
CA LYS A 109 -20.78 -3.71 6.38
C LYS A 109 -19.42 -4.36 6.47
N ALA A 110 -18.90 -4.91 5.38
CA ALA A 110 -17.58 -5.53 5.33
C ALA A 110 -16.46 -4.50 5.64
N CYS A 111 -16.58 -3.27 5.16
CA CYS A 111 -15.65 -2.18 5.46
C CYS A 111 -15.59 -1.81 6.96
N THR A 112 -16.64 -2.11 7.73
CA THR A 112 -16.63 -1.91 9.20
C THR A 112 -15.97 -3.04 9.98
N LEU A 113 -15.73 -4.17 9.32
CA LEU A 113 -15.06 -5.33 9.90
C LEU A 113 -13.55 -5.19 9.66
N GLN A 114 -12.74 -5.64 10.62
CA GLN A 114 -11.28 -5.59 10.47
C GLN A 114 -10.74 -6.76 9.62
N ASN A 115 -11.44 -7.09 8.53
CA ASN A 115 -11.07 -8.16 7.59
C ASN A 115 -10.77 -7.56 6.21
N ASP A 116 -10.00 -8.29 5.40
CA ASP A 116 -9.76 -7.87 4.03
C ASP A 116 -11.06 -7.98 3.22
N ILE A 117 -11.49 -6.85 2.66
CA ILE A 117 -12.69 -6.76 1.81
C ILE A 117 -12.41 -7.17 0.38
N ALA A 118 -11.17 -7.02 -0.06
CA ALA A 118 -10.63 -7.47 -1.32
C ALA A 118 -9.16 -7.87 -1.12
N CYS A 119 -8.56 -8.51 -2.12
CA CYS A 119 -7.15 -8.84 -2.12
C CYS A 119 -6.53 -8.40 -3.42
N GLU A 120 -5.29 -7.94 -3.35
CA GLU A 120 -4.45 -7.71 -4.50
C GLU A 120 -3.49 -8.87 -4.69
N ILE A 121 -3.34 -9.34 -5.93
CA ILE A 121 -2.34 -10.31 -6.36
C ILE A 121 -1.50 -9.63 -7.43
N ILE A 122 -0.17 -9.63 -7.25
CA ILE A 122 0.76 -9.14 -8.26
C ILE A 122 1.44 -10.35 -8.89
N ILE A 123 1.41 -10.41 -10.23
CA ILE A 123 2.02 -11.49 -11.02
C ILE A 123 3.04 -10.87 -11.96
N GLU A 124 4.26 -11.41 -11.93
CA GLU A 124 5.37 -10.97 -12.77
C GLU A 124 6.12 -12.18 -13.32
N LEU A 125 6.48 -12.14 -14.61
CA LEU A 125 7.36 -13.08 -15.28
C LEU A 125 8.55 -12.35 -15.87
N GLY A 126 9.75 -12.87 -15.62
CA GLY A 126 11.00 -12.18 -15.93
C GLY A 126 11.39 -11.24 -14.78
N ASP A 127 12.63 -10.84 -14.78
CA ASP A 127 13.15 -9.80 -13.89
C ASP A 127 13.60 -8.60 -14.74
N MET A 128 13.97 -7.54 -14.08
CA MET A 128 14.45 -6.34 -14.73
C MET A 128 15.62 -6.61 -15.70
N ASP A 129 16.56 -7.47 -15.31
CA ASP A 129 17.73 -7.82 -16.14
C ASP A 129 17.29 -8.47 -17.46
N PHE A 130 16.15 -9.20 -17.44
CA PHE A 130 15.56 -9.80 -18.62
C PHE A 130 14.84 -8.77 -19.50
N TRP A 131 14.12 -7.81 -18.91
CA TRP A 131 13.24 -6.89 -19.63
C TRP A 131 13.93 -5.62 -20.13
N GLN A 132 15.08 -5.23 -19.56
CA GLN A 132 15.75 -3.96 -19.87
C GLN A 132 16.12 -3.78 -21.35
N ASP A 133 16.42 -4.88 -22.06
CA ASP A 133 16.85 -4.87 -23.46
C ASP A 133 15.69 -5.22 -24.44
N LYS A 134 14.45 -5.30 -23.94
CA LYS A 134 13.28 -5.63 -24.75
C LYS A 134 12.52 -4.36 -25.16
N ASP A 135 12.18 -4.28 -26.44
CA ASP A 135 11.34 -3.19 -26.96
C ASP A 135 9.88 -3.33 -26.49
N ASP A 136 9.11 -2.29 -26.72
CA ASP A 136 7.71 -2.22 -26.27
C ASP A 136 6.84 -3.27 -27.00
N GLU A 137 7.09 -3.55 -28.29
CA GLU A 137 6.34 -4.58 -29.02
C GLU A 137 6.52 -5.96 -28.38
N TYR A 138 7.76 -6.28 -28.00
CA TYR A 138 8.05 -7.52 -27.28
C TYR A 138 7.40 -7.54 -25.89
N ARG A 139 7.44 -6.43 -25.16
CA ARG A 139 6.83 -6.29 -23.82
C ARG A 139 5.31 -6.40 -23.88
N PHE A 140 4.65 -5.79 -24.88
CA PHE A 140 3.18 -5.81 -25.01
C PHE A 140 2.61 -7.19 -25.31
N LYS A 141 3.38 -8.14 -25.84
CA LYS A 141 2.94 -9.54 -25.97
C LYS A 141 2.60 -10.20 -24.62
N MET A 142 3.08 -9.64 -23.49
CA MET A 142 2.67 -10.07 -22.16
C MET A 142 1.17 -9.86 -21.89
N ILE A 143 0.47 -9.03 -22.65
CA ILE A 143 -0.99 -8.87 -22.57
C ILE A 143 -1.67 -10.22 -22.76
N ASP A 144 -1.29 -10.97 -23.79
CA ASP A 144 -1.88 -12.28 -24.08
C ASP A 144 -1.53 -13.31 -22.99
N VAL A 145 -0.29 -13.28 -22.50
CA VAL A 145 0.15 -14.15 -21.41
C VAL A 145 -0.65 -13.89 -20.12
N TYR A 146 -0.84 -12.63 -19.79
CA TYR A 146 -1.58 -12.25 -18.57
C TYR A 146 -3.08 -12.44 -18.71
N ASN A 147 -3.66 -12.33 -19.91
CA ASN A 147 -5.03 -12.72 -20.17
C ASN A 147 -5.28 -14.22 -19.88
N GLU A 148 -4.37 -15.10 -20.33
CA GLU A 148 -4.45 -16.52 -19.96
C GLU A 148 -4.28 -16.74 -18.45
N GLN A 149 -3.39 -15.96 -17.79
CA GLN A 149 -3.19 -16.05 -16.34
C GLN A 149 -4.46 -15.71 -15.54
N ILE A 150 -5.28 -14.75 -16.00
CA ILE A 150 -6.58 -14.47 -15.36
C ILE A 150 -7.53 -15.68 -15.51
N GLN A 151 -7.58 -16.29 -16.69
CA GLN A 151 -8.40 -17.50 -16.90
C GLN A 151 -7.92 -18.67 -16.03
N ASP A 152 -6.61 -18.84 -15.91
CA ASP A 152 -6.03 -19.89 -15.07
C ASP A 152 -6.27 -19.61 -13.58
N LEU A 153 -6.16 -18.36 -13.14
CA LEU A 153 -6.46 -17.96 -11.76
C LEU A 153 -7.92 -18.27 -11.39
N ASN A 154 -8.87 -17.95 -12.28
CA ASN A 154 -10.29 -18.25 -12.09
C ASN A 154 -10.56 -19.77 -12.00
N LYS A 155 -9.83 -20.60 -12.77
CA LYS A 155 -9.94 -22.05 -12.70
C LYS A 155 -9.30 -22.65 -11.45
N ILE A 156 -8.12 -22.14 -11.07
CA ILE A 156 -7.32 -22.66 -9.95
C ILE A 156 -7.91 -22.21 -8.60
N VAL A 157 -8.48 -20.99 -8.54
CA VAL A 157 -9.04 -20.40 -7.33
C VAL A 157 -10.45 -19.86 -7.59
N PRO A 158 -11.44 -20.72 -7.82
CA PRO A 158 -12.80 -20.29 -8.18
C PRO A 158 -13.49 -19.44 -7.11
N ASN A 159 -13.02 -19.55 -5.87
CA ASN A 159 -13.49 -18.77 -4.73
C ASN A 159 -12.81 -17.38 -4.58
N PHE A 160 -11.90 -17.04 -5.49
CA PHE A 160 -11.39 -15.70 -5.64
C PHE A 160 -11.98 -15.06 -6.87
N LYS A 161 -12.94 -14.15 -6.68
CA LYS A 161 -13.66 -13.48 -7.77
C LYS A 161 -12.87 -12.28 -8.23
N VAL A 162 -12.25 -12.39 -9.39
CA VAL A 162 -11.51 -11.28 -10.00
C VAL A 162 -12.48 -10.14 -10.30
N ALA A 163 -12.17 -8.95 -9.80
CA ALA A 163 -12.91 -7.72 -10.07
C ALA A 163 -12.21 -6.88 -11.14
N ASN A 164 -10.89 -6.75 -11.05
CA ASN A 164 -10.11 -5.95 -11.98
C ASN A 164 -8.72 -6.56 -12.17
N ALA A 165 -8.16 -6.39 -13.37
CA ALA A 165 -6.77 -6.74 -13.67
C ALA A 165 -6.15 -5.70 -14.62
N THR A 166 -5.03 -5.12 -14.20
CA THR A 166 -4.31 -4.06 -14.92
C THR A 166 -2.84 -4.43 -15.02
N ILE A 167 -2.28 -4.29 -16.22
CA ILE A 167 -0.86 -4.54 -16.50
C ILE A 167 -0.13 -3.20 -16.52
N HIS A 168 1.00 -3.14 -15.83
CA HIS A 168 1.92 -2.03 -15.83
C HIS A 168 3.11 -2.31 -16.75
N PHE A 169 3.34 -1.42 -17.70
CA PHE A 169 4.50 -1.40 -18.60
C PHE A 169 5.42 -0.20 -18.35
N ASP A 170 5.01 0.73 -17.50
CA ASP A 170 5.74 1.94 -17.11
C ASP A 170 6.88 1.68 -16.12
N GLU A 171 6.94 0.48 -15.56
CA GLU A 171 7.99 0.08 -14.65
C GLU A 171 9.06 -0.81 -15.34
N THR A 172 10.07 -1.21 -14.58
CA THR A 172 11.25 -1.92 -15.12
C THR A 172 10.91 -3.26 -15.77
N SER A 173 9.86 -3.92 -15.30
CA SER A 173 9.35 -5.20 -15.82
C SER A 173 7.84 -5.17 -15.93
N PRO A 174 7.25 -5.74 -17.00
CA PRO A 174 5.82 -5.89 -17.12
C PRO A 174 5.27 -6.77 -15.98
N HIS A 175 4.30 -6.26 -15.24
CA HIS A 175 3.64 -7.02 -14.19
C HIS A 175 2.16 -6.69 -14.12
N MET A 176 1.38 -7.63 -13.61
CA MET A 176 -0.08 -7.52 -13.55
C MET A 176 -0.56 -7.40 -12.11
N HIS A 177 -1.35 -6.38 -11.85
CA HIS A 177 -2.11 -6.20 -10.62
C HIS A 177 -3.51 -6.78 -10.78
N VAL A 178 -3.88 -7.76 -9.97
CA VAL A 178 -5.19 -8.39 -9.97
C VAL A 178 -5.89 -8.09 -8.65
N ILE A 179 -6.98 -7.35 -8.71
CA ILE A 179 -7.85 -7.10 -7.55
C ILE A 179 -9.04 -8.06 -7.62
N GLY A 180 -9.35 -8.70 -6.50
CA GLY A 180 -10.51 -9.60 -6.43
C GLY A 180 -11.02 -9.80 -5.01
N VAL A 181 -12.18 -10.41 -4.92
CA VAL A 181 -12.91 -10.66 -3.66
C VAL A 181 -12.84 -12.14 -3.31
N PRO A 182 -12.25 -12.50 -2.16
CA PRO A 182 -12.24 -13.89 -1.68
C PRO A 182 -13.58 -14.24 -1.04
N VAL A 183 -14.30 -15.17 -1.66
CA VAL A 183 -15.67 -15.58 -1.28
C VAL A 183 -15.63 -16.92 -0.54
N ILE A 184 -16.33 -17.01 0.56
CA ILE A 184 -16.54 -18.24 1.31
C ILE A 184 -18.02 -18.58 1.40
N ASP A 185 -18.34 -19.83 1.15
CA ASP A 185 -19.69 -20.37 1.22
C ASP A 185 -19.94 -21.16 2.51
N ASN A 186 -21.20 -21.48 2.77
CA ASN A 186 -21.63 -22.34 3.87
C ASN A 186 -21.17 -21.87 5.26
N CYS A 187 -21.16 -20.55 5.48
CA CYS A 187 -20.81 -19.97 6.75
C CYS A 187 -21.87 -20.31 7.82
N LYS A 188 -21.42 -20.83 8.98
CA LYS A 188 -22.31 -21.24 10.09
C LYS A 188 -22.93 -20.06 10.86
N LYS A 189 -22.30 -18.86 10.80
CA LYS A 189 -22.73 -17.65 11.52
C LYS A 189 -22.81 -16.48 10.54
N GLY A 190 -23.80 -15.63 10.70
CA GLY A 190 -24.05 -14.51 9.80
C GLY A 190 -24.71 -14.91 8.48
N MET A 191 -24.32 -14.28 7.39
CA MET A 191 -24.76 -14.65 6.04
C MET A 191 -24.17 -16.02 5.65
N LYS A 192 -24.86 -16.78 4.81
CA LYS A 192 -24.35 -18.08 4.31
C LYS A 192 -23.09 -17.90 3.46
N LYS A 193 -23.01 -16.81 2.72
CA LYS A 193 -21.89 -16.44 1.86
C LYS A 193 -21.27 -15.15 2.38
N GLN A 194 -19.94 -15.12 2.56
CA GLN A 194 -19.24 -13.99 3.16
C GLN A 194 -17.86 -13.80 2.51
N VAL A 195 -17.30 -12.60 2.63
CA VAL A 195 -15.89 -12.35 2.28
C VAL A 195 -14.95 -12.99 3.31
N GLY A 196 -13.87 -13.63 2.84
CA GLY A 196 -12.98 -14.32 3.78
C GLY A 196 -11.66 -14.80 3.22
N LYS A 197 -10.65 -13.93 3.17
CA LYS A 197 -9.31 -14.20 2.63
C LYS A 197 -8.62 -15.41 3.24
N SER A 198 -8.60 -15.53 4.56
CA SER A 198 -7.87 -16.60 5.26
C SER A 198 -8.41 -18.00 5.03
N LYS A 199 -9.64 -18.12 4.51
CA LYS A 199 -10.25 -19.39 4.13
C LYS A 199 -9.95 -19.78 2.68
N VAL A 200 -9.84 -18.80 1.80
CA VAL A 200 -9.50 -19.01 0.38
C VAL A 200 -7.99 -19.22 0.23
N PHE A 201 -7.20 -18.39 0.89
CA PHE A 201 -5.74 -18.40 0.83
C PHE A 201 -5.14 -18.91 2.15
N THR A 202 -5.21 -20.23 2.37
CA THR A 202 -4.45 -20.90 3.45
C THR A 202 -2.97 -21.01 3.05
N LYS A 203 -2.09 -21.32 3.98
CA LYS A 203 -0.67 -21.52 3.68
C LYS A 203 -0.46 -22.62 2.64
N GLU A 204 -1.18 -23.72 2.80
CA GLU A 204 -1.12 -24.90 1.91
C GLU A 204 -1.68 -24.56 0.53
N SER A 205 -2.89 -23.95 0.48
CA SER A 205 -3.52 -23.58 -0.80
C SER A 205 -2.67 -22.55 -1.55
N LEU A 206 -2.12 -21.56 -0.86
CA LEU A 206 -1.29 -20.52 -1.48
C LEU A 206 -0.04 -21.09 -2.16
N THR A 207 0.65 -22.04 -1.51
CA THR A 207 1.80 -22.72 -2.11
C THR A 207 1.40 -23.49 -3.37
N ALA A 208 0.29 -24.24 -3.32
CA ALA A 208 -0.21 -24.97 -4.47
C ALA A 208 -0.68 -24.06 -5.61
N ILE A 209 -1.31 -22.92 -5.28
CA ILE A 209 -1.74 -21.90 -6.25
C ILE A 209 -0.50 -21.31 -6.95
N GLN A 210 0.50 -20.89 -6.19
CA GLN A 210 1.75 -20.34 -6.74
C GLN A 210 2.42 -21.31 -7.69
N ASP A 211 2.48 -22.61 -7.37
CA ASP A 211 3.09 -23.61 -8.24
C ASP A 211 2.30 -23.82 -9.52
N LYS A 212 0.98 -23.89 -9.45
CA LYS A 212 0.11 -24.04 -10.62
C LYS A 212 0.18 -22.83 -11.53
N MET A 213 0.04 -21.62 -10.96
CA MET A 213 0.09 -20.36 -11.70
C MET A 213 1.44 -20.15 -12.38
N ARG A 214 2.55 -20.44 -11.69
CA ARG A 214 3.90 -20.39 -12.22
C ARG A 214 4.07 -21.28 -13.45
N ASN A 215 3.62 -22.53 -13.36
CA ASN A 215 3.72 -23.50 -14.45
C ASN A 215 2.79 -23.15 -15.63
N ALA A 216 1.63 -22.57 -15.37
CA ALA A 216 0.73 -22.07 -16.40
C ALA A 216 1.36 -20.85 -17.11
N CYS A 217 1.91 -19.92 -16.36
CA CYS A 217 2.51 -18.68 -16.90
C CYS A 217 3.63 -18.96 -17.92
N ILE A 218 4.57 -19.86 -17.59
CA ILE A 218 5.66 -20.16 -18.52
C ILE A 218 5.18 -20.88 -19.78
N LYS A 219 4.12 -21.69 -19.68
CA LYS A 219 3.50 -22.32 -20.86
C LYS A 219 2.85 -21.30 -21.77
N SER A 220 2.08 -20.35 -21.22
CA SER A 220 1.47 -19.26 -21.96
C SER A 220 2.53 -18.38 -22.60
N TYR A 221 3.59 -18.05 -21.85
CA TYR A 221 4.73 -17.28 -22.38
C TYR A 221 5.37 -17.98 -23.58
N ASN A 222 5.72 -19.26 -23.46
CA ASN A 222 6.34 -20.03 -24.54
C ASN A 222 5.43 -20.10 -25.78
N LYS A 223 4.12 -20.24 -25.56
CA LYS A 223 3.12 -20.26 -26.63
C LYS A 223 3.07 -18.96 -27.42
N PHE A 224 2.96 -17.80 -26.73
CA PHE A 224 2.77 -16.52 -27.39
C PHE A 224 4.06 -15.92 -27.95
N TYR A 225 5.20 -16.23 -27.32
CA TYR A 225 6.51 -15.78 -27.80
C TYR A 225 7.18 -16.74 -28.78
N GLY A 226 6.64 -17.98 -28.95
CA GLY A 226 7.23 -18.97 -29.84
C GLY A 226 8.61 -19.44 -29.39
N VAL A 227 8.84 -19.56 -28.08
CA VAL A 227 10.12 -19.92 -27.46
C VAL A 227 9.98 -21.13 -26.54
N ASP A 228 11.11 -21.72 -26.11
CA ASP A 228 11.17 -22.78 -25.11
C ASP A 228 12.00 -22.30 -23.91
N SER A 229 11.42 -21.40 -23.16
CA SER A 229 12.02 -20.84 -21.95
C SER A 229 11.64 -21.69 -20.73
N ARG A 230 12.50 -21.66 -19.71
CA ARG A 230 12.27 -22.36 -18.44
C ARG A 230 12.21 -21.39 -17.27
N LEU A 231 11.62 -21.84 -16.18
CA LEU A 231 11.59 -21.06 -14.95
C LEU A 231 12.87 -21.27 -14.15
N LYS A 232 13.47 -20.18 -13.66
CA LYS A 232 14.55 -20.22 -12.67
C LYS A 232 14.14 -21.09 -11.49
N ALA A 233 15.06 -21.86 -10.94
CA ALA A 233 14.81 -22.64 -9.74
C ALA A 233 14.32 -21.72 -8.60
N LYS A 234 13.34 -22.20 -7.82
CA LYS A 234 12.88 -21.45 -6.64
C LYS A 234 14.05 -21.29 -5.66
N PRO A 235 14.41 -20.06 -5.24
CA PRO A 235 15.40 -19.89 -4.19
C PRO A 235 14.90 -20.54 -2.90
N LYS A 236 15.81 -21.15 -2.15
CA LYS A 236 15.49 -21.67 -0.82
C LYS A 236 15.28 -20.50 0.13
N GLY A 237 14.11 -20.45 0.72
CA GLY A 237 13.74 -19.41 1.68
C GLY A 237 12.67 -18.43 1.14
N ARG A 238 12.46 -17.35 1.87
CA ARG A 238 11.52 -16.30 1.50
C ARG A 238 12.26 -15.26 0.66
N ASN A 239 11.75 -14.94 -0.52
CA ASN A 239 12.22 -13.78 -1.27
C ASN A 239 12.04 -12.52 -0.42
N GLN A 240 13.06 -11.69 -0.39
CA GLN A 240 12.99 -10.35 0.19
C GLN A 240 12.73 -9.38 -0.96
N ASP A 241 11.64 -8.64 -0.85
CA ASP A 241 11.38 -7.55 -1.77
C ASP A 241 12.40 -6.44 -1.47
N ILE A 242 13.12 -6.01 -2.48
CA ILE A 242 14.07 -4.90 -2.40
C ILE A 242 13.31 -3.63 -2.76
N ASN A 243 13.42 -2.61 -1.91
CA ASN A 243 12.79 -1.31 -2.17
C ASN A 243 13.42 -0.70 -3.42
N VAL A 244 12.61 -0.07 -4.27
CA VAL A 244 13.08 0.63 -5.49
C VAL A 244 14.22 1.60 -5.19
N LYS A 245 14.20 2.29 -4.04
CA LYS A 245 15.28 3.18 -3.58
C LYS A 245 16.61 2.46 -3.27
N GLU A 246 16.58 1.15 -3.01
CA GLU A 246 17.75 0.32 -2.68
C GLU A 246 18.24 -0.48 -3.88
N MET A 247 17.51 -0.44 -4.99
CA MET A 247 17.82 -1.22 -6.20
C MET A 247 19.17 -0.86 -6.81
N ASP A 248 19.54 0.41 -6.82
CA ASP A 248 20.83 0.85 -7.39
C ASP A 248 22.01 0.35 -6.54
N ASN A 249 21.90 0.42 -5.22
CA ASN A 249 22.87 -0.17 -4.30
C ASN A 249 22.97 -1.67 -4.46
N TYR A 250 21.84 -2.37 -4.63
CA TYR A 250 21.81 -3.81 -4.86
C TYR A 250 22.48 -4.19 -6.17
N ARG A 251 22.25 -3.45 -7.27
CA ARG A 251 22.90 -3.65 -8.57
C ARG A 251 24.41 -3.50 -8.45
N GLU A 252 24.88 -2.48 -7.77
CA GLU A 252 26.31 -2.24 -7.58
C GLU A 252 26.96 -3.36 -6.76
N ILE A 253 26.34 -3.78 -5.68
CA ILE A 253 26.80 -4.91 -4.85
C ILE A 253 26.82 -6.20 -5.65
N LYS A 254 25.76 -6.51 -6.43
CA LYS A 254 25.69 -7.70 -7.29
C LYS A 254 26.81 -7.70 -8.33
N LYS A 255 27.04 -6.57 -9.01
CA LYS A 255 28.12 -6.42 -9.98
C LYS A 255 29.51 -6.62 -9.36
N ARG A 256 29.76 -6.04 -8.18
CA ARG A 256 31.01 -6.24 -7.44
C ARG A 256 31.19 -7.70 -7.02
N LEU A 257 30.14 -8.36 -6.55
CA LEU A 257 30.18 -9.78 -6.17
C LEU A 257 30.51 -10.69 -7.37
N GLU A 258 29.92 -10.44 -8.54
CA GLU A 258 30.17 -11.18 -9.78
C GLU A 258 31.61 -11.01 -10.24
N GLN A 259 32.14 -9.79 -10.20
CA GLN A 259 33.53 -9.50 -10.49
C GLN A 259 34.50 -10.22 -9.51
N GLN A 260 34.15 -10.29 -8.24
CA GLN A 260 34.92 -10.98 -7.22
C GLN A 260 34.92 -12.50 -7.45
N LYS A 261 33.77 -13.10 -7.77
CA LYS A 261 33.66 -14.52 -8.11
C LYS A 261 34.57 -14.86 -9.31
N GLN A 262 34.52 -14.03 -10.35
CA GLN A 262 35.34 -14.26 -11.55
C GLN A 262 36.84 -14.15 -11.27
N LYS A 263 37.24 -13.18 -10.40
CA LYS A 263 38.62 -13.07 -9.94
C LYS A 263 39.07 -14.32 -9.14
N LEU A 264 38.19 -14.82 -8.25
CA LEU A 264 38.45 -16.01 -7.43
C LEU A 264 38.58 -17.28 -8.29
N GLU A 265 37.69 -17.46 -9.28
CA GLU A 265 37.77 -18.59 -10.22
C GLU A 265 39.07 -18.55 -11.02
N ASN A 266 39.48 -17.38 -11.51
CA ASN A 266 40.72 -17.19 -12.22
C ASN A 266 41.96 -17.48 -11.33
N ALA A 267 41.92 -17.03 -10.07
CA ALA A 267 42.95 -17.32 -9.09
C ALA A 267 43.06 -18.84 -8.83
N ASN A 268 41.92 -19.53 -8.64
CA ASN A 268 41.91 -20.99 -8.44
C ASN A 268 42.43 -21.77 -9.64
N LYS A 269 42.09 -21.33 -10.88
CA LYS A 269 42.65 -21.93 -12.10
C LYS A 269 44.20 -21.77 -12.19
N ARG A 270 44.69 -20.57 -11.83
CA ARG A 270 46.13 -20.29 -11.81
C ARG A 270 46.87 -21.07 -10.73
N THR A 271 46.28 -21.22 -9.53
CA THR A 271 46.87 -22.03 -8.44
C THR A 271 46.97 -23.50 -8.84
N LYS A 272 45.96 -24.09 -9.49
CA LYS A 272 46.02 -25.46 -10.00
C LYS A 272 47.13 -25.64 -11.08
N LYS A 273 47.30 -24.63 -11.94
CA LYS A 273 48.37 -24.64 -12.95
C LYS A 273 49.73 -24.64 -12.27
N LEU A 274 49.92 -23.82 -11.23
CA LEU A 274 51.16 -23.77 -10.44
C LEU A 274 51.49 -25.11 -9.78
N ASP A 275 50.53 -25.77 -9.13
CA ASP A 275 50.73 -27.09 -8.52
C ASP A 275 51.23 -28.12 -9.53
N ASN A 276 50.69 -28.12 -10.74
CA ASN A 276 51.10 -29.00 -11.80
C ASN A 276 52.53 -28.65 -12.29
N SER A 277 52.86 -27.36 -12.40
CA SER A 277 54.20 -26.90 -12.81
C SER A 277 55.25 -27.26 -11.75
N ILE A 278 54.97 -27.10 -10.48
CA ILE A 278 55.87 -27.49 -9.37
C ILE A 278 56.12 -29.00 -9.39
N LYS A 279 55.10 -29.83 -9.55
CA LYS A 279 55.25 -31.28 -9.68
C LYS A 279 56.17 -31.67 -10.87
N GLY A 280 55.94 -31.03 -12.02
CA GLY A 280 56.78 -31.24 -13.19
C GLY A 280 58.25 -30.89 -12.99
N ILE A 281 58.54 -29.78 -12.26
CA ILE A 281 59.90 -29.42 -11.88
C ILE A 281 60.57 -30.51 -10.99
N ILE A 282 59.81 -30.97 -9.95
CA ILE A 282 60.31 -32.00 -9.03
C ILE A 282 60.60 -33.29 -9.79
N GLU A 283 59.67 -33.78 -10.61
CA GLU A 283 59.94 -35.00 -11.44
C GLU A 283 61.12 -34.86 -12.37
N LEU A 284 61.33 -33.67 -12.93
CA LEU A 284 62.44 -33.40 -13.83
C LEU A 284 63.76 -33.38 -13.08
N LEU A 285 63.80 -32.82 -11.88
CA LEU A 285 65.00 -32.80 -11.03
C LEU A 285 65.32 -34.19 -10.47
N ASP A 286 64.37 -35.00 -10.09
CA ASP A 286 64.51 -36.33 -9.55
C ASP A 286 65.05 -37.32 -10.63
N ASN A 287 64.75 -37.07 -11.91
CA ASN A 287 65.16 -37.89 -13.03
C ASN A 287 66.52 -37.49 -13.66
N LEU A 288 67.23 -36.51 -13.08
CA LEU A 288 68.53 -36.11 -13.59
C LEU A 288 69.62 -37.25 -13.44
N LYS A 289 70.35 -37.54 -14.50
CA LYS A 289 71.41 -38.55 -14.50
C LYS A 289 72.70 -37.92 -14.06
N PRO A 290 73.49 -38.61 -13.18
CA PRO A 290 74.83 -38.13 -12.80
C PRO A 290 75.81 -38.18 -14.00
N MET A 291 76.74 -37.26 -14.00
CA MET A 291 77.78 -37.24 -15.05
C MET A 291 78.69 -38.45 -14.92
N PRO A 292 79.19 -39.06 -16.05
CA PRO A 292 79.93 -40.30 -16.05
C PRO A 292 81.27 -40.26 -15.23
N PHE A 293 81.86 -39.09 -15.08
CA PHE A 293 83.16 -38.94 -14.40
C PHE A 293 83.10 -38.05 -13.14
N ASN A 294 81.95 -37.49 -12.83
CA ASN A 294 81.75 -36.69 -11.63
C ASN A 294 80.33 -36.93 -11.07
N LYS A 295 80.20 -37.79 -10.08
CA LYS A 295 78.92 -38.18 -9.48
C LYS A 295 78.25 -37.07 -8.69
N ASN A 296 78.97 -35.99 -8.37
CA ASN A 296 78.38 -34.82 -7.67
C ASN A 296 77.71 -33.86 -8.64
N ASN A 297 77.84 -34.02 -9.93
CA ASN A 297 77.23 -33.21 -10.95
C ASN A 297 76.20 -34.04 -11.76
N SER A 298 75.04 -33.46 -12.07
CA SER A 298 74.04 -34.07 -12.94
C SER A 298 74.01 -33.39 -14.30
N GLN A 299 73.74 -34.17 -15.36
CA GLN A 299 73.56 -33.66 -16.71
C GLN A 299 72.11 -33.25 -16.95
N ILE A 300 71.92 -32.04 -17.43
CA ILE A 300 70.63 -31.54 -17.81
C ILE A 300 70.60 -31.24 -19.31
N SER A 301 69.53 -31.62 -20.00
CA SER A 301 69.39 -31.31 -21.42
C SER A 301 68.88 -29.84 -21.60
N ASN A 302 69.18 -29.26 -22.78
CA ASN A 302 68.72 -27.94 -23.12
C ASN A 302 67.14 -27.86 -23.08
N GLU A 303 66.49 -28.94 -23.48
CA GLU A 303 65.04 -29.07 -23.40
C GLU A 303 64.53 -28.98 -21.96
N ASN A 304 65.19 -29.67 -21.04
CA ASN A 304 64.88 -29.62 -19.62
C ASN A 304 65.11 -28.20 -19.00
N ILE A 305 66.14 -27.50 -19.50
CA ILE A 305 66.39 -26.10 -19.09
C ILE A 305 65.29 -25.19 -19.55
N GLU A 306 64.80 -25.34 -20.77
CA GLU A 306 63.65 -24.53 -21.24
C GLU A 306 62.35 -24.86 -20.48
N ASN A 307 62.13 -26.14 -20.21
CA ASN A 307 60.95 -26.53 -19.38
C ASN A 307 61.05 -25.91 -17.97
N ILE A 308 62.22 -25.88 -17.34
CA ILE A 308 62.39 -25.22 -16.03
C ILE A 308 62.13 -23.70 -16.12
N LYS A 309 62.62 -23.05 -17.20
CA LYS A 309 62.36 -21.64 -17.42
C LYS A 309 60.86 -21.36 -17.55
N ASP A 310 60.08 -22.16 -18.28
CA ASP A 310 58.65 -22.03 -18.41
C ASP A 310 57.94 -22.25 -17.08
N TYR A 311 58.35 -23.21 -16.25
CA TYR A 311 57.88 -23.40 -14.90
C TYR A 311 58.15 -22.21 -13.98
N ILE A 312 59.40 -21.61 -14.08
CA ILE A 312 59.73 -20.40 -13.31
C ILE A 312 58.83 -19.22 -13.71
N LYS A 313 58.50 -19.12 -15.00
CA LYS A 313 57.57 -18.11 -15.50
C LYS A 313 56.17 -18.30 -14.92
N ASP A 314 55.65 -19.53 -14.90
CA ASP A 314 54.36 -19.87 -14.29
C ASP A 314 54.34 -19.52 -12.79
N VAL A 315 55.43 -19.76 -12.05
CA VAL A 315 55.60 -19.38 -10.63
C VAL A 315 55.53 -17.84 -10.46
N THR A 316 56.19 -17.11 -11.37
CA THR A 316 56.18 -15.63 -11.34
C THR A 316 54.76 -15.07 -11.56
N ASP A 317 54.02 -15.63 -12.53
CA ASP A 317 52.65 -15.25 -12.83
C ASP A 317 51.69 -15.51 -11.65
N VAL A 318 51.95 -16.61 -10.92
CA VAL A 318 51.14 -16.92 -9.70
C VAL A 318 51.50 -16.00 -8.53
N THR A 319 52.76 -15.61 -8.38
CA THR A 319 53.15 -14.63 -7.35
C THR A 319 52.44 -13.30 -7.54
N GLN A 320 52.25 -12.86 -8.77
CA GLN A 320 51.39 -11.69 -9.07
C GLN A 320 49.92 -11.95 -8.71
N THR A 321 49.44 -13.18 -8.90
CA THR A 321 48.08 -13.57 -8.54
C THR A 321 47.90 -13.59 -7.01
N VAL A 322 48.84 -14.05 -6.24
CA VAL A 322 48.82 -14.01 -4.76
C VAL A 322 48.79 -12.59 -4.24
N ARG A 323 49.50 -11.64 -4.87
CA ARG A 323 49.37 -10.21 -4.53
C ARG A 323 47.95 -9.72 -4.78
N SER A 324 47.32 -10.08 -5.90
CA SER A 324 45.95 -9.70 -6.19
C SER A 324 44.93 -10.37 -5.24
N VAL A 325 45.23 -11.53 -4.67
CA VAL A 325 44.40 -12.15 -3.60
C VAL A 325 44.54 -11.42 -2.27
N ASN A 326 45.74 -10.93 -1.96
CA ASN A 326 45.93 -10.07 -0.77
C ASN A 326 45.19 -8.74 -0.89
N ASP A 327 45.19 -8.13 -2.09
CA ASP A 327 44.38 -6.94 -2.38
C ASP A 327 42.88 -7.25 -2.26
N LEU A 328 42.48 -8.47 -2.65
CA LEU A 328 41.09 -8.94 -2.47
C LEU A 328 40.72 -9.09 -0.99
N ASN A 329 41.64 -9.65 -0.17
CA ASN A 329 41.42 -9.77 1.27
C ASN A 329 41.34 -8.42 1.97
N MET A 330 42.12 -7.42 1.54
CA MET A 330 41.94 -6.04 2.01
C MET A 330 40.58 -5.47 1.63
N SER A 331 40.14 -5.68 0.39
CA SER A 331 38.83 -5.26 -0.06
C SER A 331 37.67 -5.96 0.68
N ILE A 332 37.85 -7.22 1.08
CA ILE A 332 36.90 -7.96 1.92
C ILE A 332 36.83 -7.34 3.32
N LYS A 333 37.96 -7.01 3.92
CA LYS A 333 38.01 -6.32 5.24
C LYS A 333 37.34 -4.92 5.19
N ASP A 334 37.57 -4.17 4.12
CA ASP A 334 36.94 -2.87 3.91
C ASP A 334 35.43 -3.04 3.76
N PHE A 335 34.99 -4.09 3.09
CA PHE A 335 33.57 -4.44 2.95
C PHE A 335 32.96 -4.88 4.30
N GLU A 336 33.65 -5.70 5.08
CA GLU A 336 33.20 -6.09 6.43
C GLU A 336 33.09 -4.87 7.34
N HIS A 337 34.03 -3.93 7.26
CA HIS A 337 33.99 -2.68 8.02
C HIS A 337 32.82 -1.78 7.56
N ALA A 338 32.58 -1.67 6.25
CA ALA A 338 31.45 -0.93 5.70
C ALA A 338 30.12 -1.57 6.09
N THR A 339 30.03 -2.90 6.08
CA THR A 339 28.85 -3.66 6.51
C THR A 339 28.56 -3.45 8.00
N SER A 340 29.59 -3.52 8.83
CA SER A 340 29.46 -3.25 10.28
C SER A 340 28.99 -1.82 10.57
N LYS A 341 29.46 -0.84 9.78
CA LYS A 341 28.99 0.54 9.90
C LYS A 341 27.50 0.68 9.52
N ILE A 342 27.10 0.05 8.42
CA ILE A 342 25.68 0.03 7.98
C ILE A 342 24.80 -0.68 9.02
N GLU A 343 25.27 -1.76 9.63
CA GLU A 343 24.57 -2.47 10.71
C GLU A 343 24.39 -1.57 11.94
N SER A 344 25.42 -0.80 12.31
CA SER A 344 25.35 0.15 13.42
C SER A 344 24.37 1.29 13.14
N GLU A 345 24.38 1.87 11.92
CA GLU A 345 23.43 2.90 11.50
C GLU A 345 22.00 2.34 11.45
N ASN A 346 21.82 1.13 10.95
CA ASN A 346 20.52 0.44 10.96
C ASN A 346 20.00 0.19 12.38
N TYR A 347 20.89 -0.13 13.32
CA TYR A 347 20.50 -0.27 14.72
C TYR A 347 19.99 1.05 15.31
N SER A 348 20.72 2.14 15.09
CA SER A 348 20.31 3.48 15.52
C SER A 348 18.98 3.93 14.90
N LEU A 349 18.80 3.71 13.60
CA LEU A 349 17.55 4.02 12.91
C LEU A 349 16.37 3.19 13.45
N LYS A 350 16.59 1.93 13.81
CA LYS A 350 15.56 1.09 14.42
C LYS A 350 15.15 1.58 15.79
N GLU A 351 16.09 2.05 16.59
CA GLU A 351 15.80 2.66 17.88
C GLU A 351 14.95 3.92 17.72
N GLN A 352 15.30 4.79 16.76
CA GLN A 352 14.51 5.97 16.42
C GLN A 352 13.10 5.62 15.94
N ILE A 353 12.95 4.59 15.12
CA ILE A 353 11.64 4.08 14.68
C ILE A 353 10.84 3.60 15.89
N GLY A 354 11.46 2.87 16.82
CA GLY A 354 10.80 2.42 18.05
C GLY A 354 10.30 3.56 18.94
N ILE A 355 11.04 4.67 19.01
CA ILE A 355 10.62 5.88 19.72
C ILE A 355 9.44 6.53 19.01
N LYS A 356 9.52 6.68 17.68
CA LYS A 356 8.43 7.25 16.87
C LYS A 356 7.16 6.41 16.90
N ASP A 357 7.26 5.09 16.92
CA ASP A 357 6.12 4.21 17.06
C ASP A 357 5.42 4.37 18.42
N LYS A 358 6.17 4.65 19.49
CA LYS A 358 5.58 4.98 20.79
C LYS A 358 4.84 6.31 20.76
N GLU A 359 5.46 7.37 20.21
CA GLU A 359 4.80 8.67 20.02
C GLU A 359 3.51 8.55 19.20
N ILE A 360 3.53 7.77 18.12
CA ILE A 360 2.34 7.51 17.29
C ILE A 360 1.25 6.80 18.09
N ASN A 361 1.59 5.87 18.94
CA ASN A 361 0.58 5.17 19.77
C ASN A 361 0.00 6.09 20.83
N GLU A 362 0.80 6.90 21.49
CA GLU A 362 0.35 7.92 22.45
C GLU A 362 -0.61 8.93 21.78
N LEU A 363 -0.24 9.44 20.58
CA LEU A 363 -1.10 10.33 19.80
C LEU A 363 -2.41 9.66 19.36
N LYS A 364 -2.41 8.37 19.04
CA LYS A 364 -3.62 7.60 18.72
C LYS A 364 -4.54 7.46 19.94
N ASP A 365 -3.97 7.23 21.10
CA ASP A 365 -4.74 7.14 22.35
C ASP A 365 -5.35 8.50 22.70
N GLU A 366 -4.59 9.60 22.56
CA GLU A 366 -5.13 10.96 22.72
C GLU A 366 -6.25 11.26 21.70
N LEU A 367 -6.05 10.87 20.44
CA LEU A 367 -7.08 11.05 19.40
C LEU A 367 -8.37 10.30 19.78
N SER A 368 -8.24 9.06 20.25
CA SER A 368 -9.39 8.26 20.72
C SER A 368 -10.14 8.92 21.88
N VAL A 369 -9.43 9.57 22.81
CA VAL A 369 -10.05 10.33 23.91
C VAL A 369 -10.79 11.55 23.37
N LYS A 370 -10.17 12.30 22.45
CA LYS A 370 -10.80 13.46 21.80
C LYS A 370 -12.03 13.07 20.98
N ASP A 371 -11.98 11.96 20.25
CA ASP A 371 -13.13 11.44 19.49
C ASP A 371 -14.32 11.11 20.43
N LYS A 372 -14.05 10.47 21.56
CA LYS A 372 -15.09 10.21 22.58
C LYS A 372 -15.69 11.51 23.14
N ALA A 373 -14.85 12.52 23.36
CA ALA A 373 -15.31 13.84 23.80
C ALA A 373 -16.18 14.53 22.75
N ILE A 374 -15.80 14.47 21.48
CA ILE A 374 -16.58 15.02 20.35
C ILE A 374 -17.93 14.33 20.26
N ILE A 375 -17.99 13.01 20.36
CA ILE A 375 -19.26 12.26 20.34
C ILE A 375 -20.15 12.71 21.50
N LYS A 376 -19.61 12.88 22.70
CA LYS A 376 -20.33 13.33 23.88
C LYS A 376 -20.88 14.76 23.71
N LEU A 377 -20.05 15.67 23.20
CA LEU A 377 -20.44 17.04 22.93
C LEU A 377 -21.50 17.13 21.82
N SER A 378 -21.37 16.32 20.76
CA SER A 378 -22.38 16.25 19.70
C SER A 378 -23.72 15.77 20.22
N SER A 379 -23.74 14.75 21.09
CA SER A 379 -24.96 14.27 21.74
C SER A 379 -25.58 15.33 22.64
N ALA A 380 -24.78 16.06 23.41
CA ALA A 380 -25.27 17.16 24.26
C ALA A 380 -25.84 18.32 23.42
N LEU A 381 -25.20 18.63 22.28
CA LEU A 381 -25.69 19.65 21.34
C LEU A 381 -27.04 19.24 20.74
N GLU A 382 -27.24 18.01 20.34
CA GLU A 382 -28.55 17.53 19.83
C GLU A 382 -29.62 17.55 20.91
N THR A 383 -29.26 17.24 22.15
CA THR A 383 -30.20 17.38 23.28
C THR A 383 -30.58 18.83 23.48
N ALA A 384 -29.62 19.76 23.49
CA ALA A 384 -29.88 21.20 23.63
C ALA A 384 -30.76 21.76 22.49
N LYS A 385 -30.51 21.33 21.25
CA LYS A 385 -31.36 21.69 20.09
C LYS A 385 -32.82 21.23 20.28
N THR A 386 -32.98 20.00 20.79
CA THR A 386 -34.30 19.43 21.06
C THR A 386 -35.05 20.22 22.12
N GLU A 387 -34.38 20.59 23.22
CA GLU A 387 -34.96 21.42 24.28
C GLU A 387 -35.30 22.83 23.79
N LEU A 388 -34.41 23.43 22.97
CA LEU A 388 -34.70 24.72 22.33
C LEU A 388 -35.92 24.65 21.42
N SER A 389 -36.08 23.59 20.64
CA SER A 389 -37.26 23.38 19.80
C SER A 389 -38.54 23.29 20.62
N LYS A 390 -38.52 22.58 21.75
CA LYS A 390 -39.69 22.55 22.70
C LYS A 390 -39.99 23.92 23.24
N PHE A 391 -38.99 24.69 23.63
CA PHE A 391 -39.14 26.04 24.14
C PHE A 391 -39.73 26.98 23.08
N LYS A 392 -39.25 26.92 21.83
CA LYS A 392 -39.82 27.65 20.68
C LYS A 392 -41.28 27.29 20.48
N GLY A 393 -41.65 26.02 20.54
CA GLY A 393 -43.03 25.54 20.43
C GLY A 393 -43.92 26.06 21.55
N PHE A 394 -43.41 26.13 22.78
CA PHE A 394 -44.13 26.73 23.93
C PHE A 394 -44.39 28.22 23.70
N TRP A 395 -43.38 28.99 23.29
CA TRP A 395 -43.52 30.41 22.98
C TRP A 395 -44.51 30.67 21.84
N LYS A 396 -44.47 29.88 20.78
CA LYS A 396 -45.44 29.97 19.69
C LYS A 396 -46.86 29.77 20.18
N SER A 397 -47.08 28.82 21.09
CA SER A 397 -48.40 28.58 21.72
C SER A 397 -48.85 29.73 22.60
N LEU A 398 -47.93 30.36 23.37
CA LEU A 398 -48.26 31.53 24.18
C LEU A 398 -48.61 32.75 23.33
N ILE A 399 -47.82 33.05 22.30
CA ILE A 399 -48.09 34.16 21.38
C ILE A 399 -49.47 33.99 20.74
N LYS A 400 -49.81 32.78 20.28
CA LYS A 400 -51.11 32.47 19.72
C LYS A 400 -52.26 32.59 20.74
N ARG A 401 -52.07 32.07 21.97
CA ARG A 401 -53.06 32.05 23.03
C ARG A 401 -53.43 33.44 23.55
N PHE A 402 -52.42 34.30 23.70
CA PHE A 402 -52.59 35.65 24.24
C PHE A 402 -52.67 36.73 23.14
N GLN A 403 -52.66 36.31 21.85
CA GLN A 403 -52.73 37.27 20.72
C GLN A 403 -51.68 38.38 20.83
N MET A 404 -50.46 38.01 21.29
CA MET A 404 -49.36 38.98 21.46
C MET A 404 -49.02 39.62 20.11
N LYS A 405 -48.88 40.94 20.11
CA LYS A 405 -48.44 41.67 18.91
C LYS A 405 -46.93 41.73 18.87
N ILE A 406 -46.33 41.40 17.72
CA ILE A 406 -44.91 41.53 17.43
C ILE A 406 -44.74 42.76 16.55
N PHE A 407 -43.82 43.67 16.94
CA PHE A 407 -43.55 44.89 16.21
C PHE A 407 -42.13 44.89 15.67
N ASP A 408 -41.92 45.52 14.50
CA ASP A 408 -40.60 45.75 13.90
C ASP A 408 -39.83 46.91 14.55
N GLU A 409 -40.44 47.61 15.45
CA GLU A 409 -39.89 48.80 16.09
C GLU A 409 -39.10 48.43 17.35
N LYS A 410 -38.10 49.28 17.72
CA LYS A 410 -37.40 49.15 19.00
C LYS A 410 -38.35 49.34 20.17
N TYR A 411 -38.10 48.62 21.29
CA TYR A 411 -38.97 48.60 22.47
C TYR A 411 -39.37 49.99 22.99
N TYR A 412 -38.44 50.97 22.96
CA TYR A 412 -38.66 52.34 23.40
C TYR A 412 -39.51 53.16 22.41
N ASP A 413 -39.69 52.74 21.21
CA ASP A 413 -40.53 53.36 20.20
C ASP A 413 -42.02 52.93 20.34
N ILE A 414 -42.26 51.94 21.20
CA ILE A 414 -43.60 51.41 21.46
C ILE A 414 -44.28 52.21 22.59
N PRO A 415 -45.58 52.63 22.46
CA PRO A 415 -46.28 53.30 23.50
C PRO A 415 -46.21 52.56 24.84
N GLU A 416 -46.03 53.31 25.93
CA GLU A 416 -45.78 52.79 27.26
C GLU A 416 -46.87 51.83 27.77
N ASP A 417 -48.13 52.10 27.46
CA ASP A 417 -49.31 51.29 27.75
C ASP A 417 -49.31 49.92 27.05
N LYS A 418 -48.51 49.75 26.00
CA LYS A 418 -48.40 48.52 25.17
C LYS A 418 -47.13 47.73 25.38
N ARG A 419 -46.12 48.28 26.08
CA ARG A 419 -44.78 47.66 26.23
C ARG A 419 -44.79 46.32 26.94
N SER A 420 -45.66 46.16 27.94
CA SER A 420 -45.70 44.92 28.74
C SER A 420 -46.21 43.70 27.97
N TYR A 421 -46.86 43.90 26.81
CA TYR A 421 -47.38 42.80 25.99
C TYR A 421 -46.85 42.78 24.56
N THR A 422 -45.70 43.48 24.37
CA THR A 422 -45.14 43.70 23.04
C THR A 422 -43.82 43.01 22.92
N LEU A 423 -43.65 42.24 21.86
CA LEU A 423 -42.37 41.62 21.49
C LEU A 423 -41.82 42.34 20.26
N VAL A 424 -40.54 42.67 20.28
CA VAL A 424 -39.86 43.34 19.17
C VAL A 424 -39.14 42.28 18.34
N ALA A 425 -39.44 42.25 17.05
CA ALA A 425 -38.85 41.22 16.16
C ALA A 425 -37.33 41.25 16.17
N GLU A 426 -36.70 42.42 16.14
CA GLU A 426 -35.25 42.58 16.17
C GLU A 426 -34.61 42.01 17.46
N ASP A 427 -35.28 42.15 18.61
CA ASP A 427 -34.81 41.62 19.88
C ASP A 427 -34.97 40.10 19.96
N LEU A 428 -36.02 39.56 19.33
CA LEU A 428 -36.19 38.10 19.19
C LEU A 428 -35.12 37.49 18.30
N GLU A 429 -34.78 38.13 17.20
CA GLU A 429 -33.69 37.70 16.31
C GLU A 429 -32.30 37.80 17.00
N LYS A 430 -32.06 38.95 17.68
CA LYS A 430 -30.81 39.17 18.44
C LYS A 430 -30.64 38.21 19.61
N SER A 431 -31.71 37.69 20.18
CA SER A 431 -31.66 36.72 21.26
C SER A 431 -31.00 35.39 20.84
N GLY A 432 -30.89 35.10 19.52
CA GLY A 432 -30.43 33.85 18.96
C GLY A 432 -31.35 32.66 19.23
N ILE A 433 -32.48 32.86 19.85
CA ILE A 433 -33.49 31.84 20.13
C ILE A 433 -34.28 31.50 18.88
N PHE A 434 -34.53 32.49 18.04
CA PHE A 434 -35.28 32.39 16.79
C PHE A 434 -34.36 32.76 15.64
N ASP A 435 -34.45 32.02 14.54
CA ASP A 435 -33.66 32.23 13.32
C ASP A 435 -34.55 32.38 12.08
N ASN A 436 -33.98 32.52 10.91
CA ASN A 436 -34.72 32.71 9.65
C ASN A 436 -35.71 31.58 9.33
N ASN A 437 -35.54 30.39 9.95
CA ASN A 437 -36.50 29.28 9.79
C ASN A 437 -37.72 29.41 10.70
N ASP A 438 -37.69 30.32 11.65
CA ASP A 438 -38.81 30.61 12.59
C ASP A 438 -39.64 31.80 12.14
N SER A 439 -39.62 32.09 10.85
CA SER A 439 -40.35 33.26 10.26
C SER A 439 -41.83 33.29 10.58
N ASP A 440 -42.46 32.11 10.80
CA ASP A 440 -43.86 32.00 11.19
C ASP A 440 -44.14 32.47 12.64
N ILE A 441 -43.11 32.59 13.47
CA ILE A 441 -43.18 33.16 14.82
C ILE A 441 -42.84 34.64 14.79
N VAL A 442 -41.76 35.00 14.13
CA VAL A 442 -41.25 36.38 14.06
C VAL A 442 -42.14 37.23 13.14
N HIS A 443 -42.63 36.64 12.05
CA HIS A 443 -43.53 37.29 11.06
C HIS A 443 -44.97 36.81 11.20
N ASN A 444 -45.55 36.90 12.42
CA ASN A 444 -46.92 36.50 12.69
C ASN A 444 -47.90 37.24 11.75
N PRO A 445 -48.92 36.55 11.18
CA PRO A 445 -49.90 37.19 10.31
C PRO A 445 -50.76 38.25 11.00
N THR A 446 -50.70 38.35 12.34
CA THR A 446 -51.32 39.51 13.10
C THR A 446 -50.33 40.68 13.19
N ARG A 447 -49.14 40.59 12.70
CA ARG A 447 -48.18 41.67 12.61
C ARG A 447 -48.72 42.74 11.68
N LYS A 448 -48.82 43.96 12.17
CA LYS A 448 -49.25 45.09 11.33
C LYS A 448 -48.03 45.40 10.41
N VAL A 449 -48.09 45.03 9.16
CA VAL A 449 -47.20 45.54 8.12
C VAL A 449 -47.53 47.02 7.98
N LEU A 450 -46.61 47.89 8.44
CA LEU A 450 -46.73 49.31 8.23
C LEU A 450 -46.63 49.58 6.71
N THR A 451 -47.63 50.28 6.19
CA THR A 451 -47.55 50.76 4.81
C THR A 451 -46.44 51.80 4.68
N ASN A 452 -45.91 52.00 3.48
CA ASN A 452 -44.87 53.00 3.23
C ASN A 452 -45.27 54.40 3.72
N ASP A 453 -46.59 54.72 3.71
CA ASP A 453 -47.15 56.01 4.21
C ASP A 453 -47.09 56.06 5.73
N GLU A 454 -47.42 55.00 6.44
CA GLU A 454 -47.31 54.89 7.89
C GLU A 454 -45.81 54.93 8.35
N LEU A 455 -44.89 54.32 7.59
CA LEU A 455 -43.45 54.41 7.81
C LEU A 455 -42.96 55.86 7.61
N ALA A 456 -43.42 56.54 6.58
CA ALA A 456 -43.07 57.94 6.32
C ALA A 456 -43.63 58.88 7.43
N GLU A 457 -44.84 58.66 7.94
CA GLU A 457 -45.36 59.40 9.10
C GLU A 457 -44.56 59.17 10.37
N ILE A 458 -44.14 57.93 10.64
CA ILE A 458 -43.33 57.60 11.82
C ILE A 458 -41.91 58.26 11.69
N GLN A 459 -41.34 58.24 10.51
CA GLN A 459 -40.08 58.91 10.24
C GLN A 459 -40.17 60.43 10.35
N ALA A 460 -41.28 61.02 9.88
CA ALA A 460 -41.55 62.47 10.01
C ALA A 460 -41.75 62.87 11.47
N LYS A 461 -42.43 62.08 12.29
CA LYS A 461 -42.59 62.29 13.73
C LYS A 461 -41.23 62.09 14.47
N LYS A 462 -40.35 61.16 14.06
CA LYS A 462 -38.99 61.03 14.60
C LYS A 462 -38.12 62.22 14.26
N GLY A 463 -38.21 62.77 13.06
CA GLY A 463 -37.54 64.01 12.65
C GLY A 463 -37.94 65.23 13.48
N LYS A 464 -39.17 65.39 13.84
CA LYS A 464 -39.70 66.48 14.71
C LYS A 464 -39.17 66.37 16.15
N LYS A 465 -39.15 65.19 16.76
CA LYS A 465 -38.63 64.94 18.11
C LYS A 465 -37.12 65.21 18.23
N LYS A 466 -36.32 65.03 17.19
CA LYS A 466 -34.91 65.33 17.20
C LYS A 466 -34.62 66.82 17.19
N ASN A 467 -35.49 67.64 16.64
CA ASN A 467 -35.35 69.09 16.64
C ASN A 467 -35.82 69.79 17.98
N ASP A 468 -36.66 69.11 18.75
CA ASP A 468 -37.10 69.64 20.07
C ASP A 468 -36.07 69.38 21.21
N TYR A 469 -35.08 68.50 21.02
CA TYR A 469 -33.99 68.25 21.98
C TYR A 469 -32.74 69.12 21.75
N ASN A 470 -32.69 69.91 20.69
CA ASN A 470 -31.57 70.82 20.39
C ASN A 470 -31.90 72.29 20.70
N LEU A 471 -32.98 72.57 21.39
CA LEU A 471 -33.42 73.90 21.88
C LEU A 471 -33.79 73.81 23.35
N ASN A 472 -32.80 73.53 24.23
CA ASN A 472 -32.77 74.01 25.62
C ASN A 472 -31.35 73.77 26.18
#